data_0896ecb5cb52b13d8b6c82c3e43bc881
#
_entry.id   0896ecb5cb52b13d8b6c82c3e43bc881
#
_cell.length_a   1.000
_cell.length_b   1.000
_cell.length_c   1.000
_cell.angle_alpha   90.00
_cell.angle_beta   90.00
_cell.angle_gamma   90.00
#
_symmetry.space_group_name_H-M   'P 1'
#
loop_
_entity.id
_entity.type
_entity.pdbx_description
1 polymer ?
#
loop_
_entity_poly.entity_id
_entity_poly.type
_entity_poly.pdbx_seq_one_letter_code
_entity_poly.pdbx_strand_id
1 'polypeptide(L)'
;GDVRGTIDAITETLKKMSNQFVEIQIVHSGVGAITETDVNLAMASGAIIVGFNTRPISKAQALAEQEKIEIRTYSVIYDMIDDIKKAMEGMLAPKIVETVIGKAEVRKVFSVSKIGTIAGSYLTEGKATRNSMVRVIRDGNPMFTGKLLSLKRFKDDVKEVQSGYECGIGIDGYNDIKEGDIFEFFIEEKEKQSLDD
;
A
#
# COMPACT_ATOMS: atom_id res chain seq x y z
N GLY A 1 -17.77 23.84 -16.62
CA GLY A 1 -16.88 25.03 -16.53
C GLY A 1 -17.55 26.30 -17.00
N ASP A 2 -16.89 27.41 -16.75
CA ASP A 2 -17.40 28.75 -17.13
C ASP A 2 -17.35 28.99 -18.64
N VAL A 3 -16.31 28.54 -19.33
CA VAL A 3 -16.12 28.71 -20.77
C VAL A 3 -15.59 27.44 -21.44
N ARG A 4 -15.84 27.33 -22.75
CA ARG A 4 -15.49 26.14 -23.54
C ARG A 4 -14.00 25.83 -23.53
N GLY A 5 -13.15 26.84 -23.71
CA GLY A 5 -11.70 26.66 -23.73
C GLY A 5 -11.12 26.08 -22.44
N THR A 6 -11.70 26.48 -21.29
CA THR A 6 -11.32 25.94 -19.97
C THR A 6 -11.68 24.44 -19.88
N ILE A 7 -12.88 24.07 -20.35
CA ILE A 7 -13.33 22.68 -20.34
C ILE A 7 -12.43 21.82 -21.22
N ASP A 8 -12.06 22.28 -22.40
CA ASP A 8 -11.22 21.55 -23.34
C ASP A 8 -9.81 21.34 -22.74
N ALA A 9 -9.23 22.36 -22.11
CA ALA A 9 -7.93 22.27 -21.43
C ALA A 9 -7.97 21.31 -20.24
N ILE A 10 -9.02 21.36 -19.43
CA ILE A 10 -9.22 20.43 -18.30
C ILE A 10 -9.38 19.01 -18.81
N THR A 11 -10.21 18.79 -19.83
CA THR A 11 -10.44 17.49 -20.42
C THR A 11 -9.13 16.86 -20.94
N GLU A 12 -8.31 17.64 -21.63
CA GLU A 12 -7.02 17.18 -22.14
C GLU A 12 -6.06 16.82 -20.99
N THR A 13 -6.02 17.67 -19.97
CA THR A 13 -5.17 17.43 -18.78
C THR A 13 -5.57 16.16 -18.05
N LEU A 14 -6.86 15.96 -17.79
CA LEU A 14 -7.37 14.78 -17.10
C LEU A 14 -7.11 13.51 -17.90
N LYS A 15 -7.25 13.53 -19.21
CA LYS A 15 -6.92 12.37 -20.06
C LYS A 15 -5.44 12.00 -19.99
N LYS A 16 -4.54 12.99 -19.90
CA LYS A 16 -3.10 12.75 -19.75
C LYS A 16 -2.72 12.19 -18.37
N MET A 17 -3.54 12.38 -17.37
CA MET A 17 -3.31 11.81 -16.01
C MET A 17 -3.66 10.34 -15.93
N SER A 18 -4.46 9.80 -16.84
CA SER A 18 -4.77 8.36 -16.90
C SER A 18 -3.49 7.55 -17.14
N ASN A 19 -3.34 6.46 -16.42
CA ASN A 19 -2.20 5.55 -16.55
C ASN A 19 -2.68 4.08 -16.60
N GLN A 20 -1.74 3.14 -16.58
CA GLN A 20 -2.04 1.70 -16.65
C GLN A 20 -2.81 1.15 -15.44
N PHE A 21 -2.89 1.88 -14.32
CA PHE A 21 -3.52 1.45 -13.09
C PHE A 21 -4.87 2.11 -12.84
N VAL A 22 -5.02 3.39 -13.24
CA VAL A 22 -6.23 4.20 -13.03
C VAL A 22 -6.53 4.99 -14.29
N GLU A 23 -7.73 4.80 -14.83
CA GLU A 23 -8.24 5.52 -15.99
C GLU A 23 -9.26 6.57 -15.56
N ILE A 24 -9.12 7.80 -16.07
CA ILE A 24 -10.12 8.85 -15.91
C ILE A 24 -11.06 8.81 -17.08
N GLN A 25 -12.31 8.46 -16.84
CA GLN A 25 -13.37 8.50 -17.83
C GLN A 25 -14.24 9.74 -17.67
N ILE A 26 -14.24 10.60 -18.69
CA ILE A 26 -15.08 11.79 -18.71
C ILE A 26 -16.44 11.43 -19.33
N VAL A 27 -17.47 11.34 -18.47
CA VAL A 27 -18.82 10.92 -18.87
C VAL A 27 -19.53 12.07 -19.59
N HIS A 28 -19.38 13.31 -19.11
CA HIS A 28 -20.00 14.50 -19.67
C HIS A 28 -19.17 15.75 -19.39
N SER A 29 -19.28 16.74 -20.27
CA SER A 29 -18.70 18.06 -20.06
C SER A 29 -19.64 19.14 -20.62
N GLY A 30 -19.78 20.28 -19.93
CA GLY A 30 -20.70 21.33 -20.30
C GLY A 30 -20.26 22.70 -19.80
N VAL A 31 -20.75 23.74 -20.50
CA VAL A 31 -20.55 25.14 -20.14
C VAL A 31 -21.72 25.63 -19.31
N GLY A 32 -21.45 26.37 -18.24
CA GLY A 32 -22.45 26.99 -17.38
C GLY A 32 -22.54 26.37 -16.00
N ALA A 33 -23.61 26.71 -15.27
CA ALA A 33 -23.85 26.17 -13.93
C ALA A 33 -24.17 24.68 -13.96
N ILE A 34 -23.84 23.99 -12.88
CA ILE A 34 -24.18 22.59 -12.69
C ILE A 34 -25.67 22.47 -12.42
N THR A 35 -26.35 21.61 -13.18
CA THR A 35 -27.80 21.41 -13.18
C THR A 35 -28.22 20.08 -12.55
N GLU A 36 -29.51 19.89 -12.30
CA GLU A 36 -30.08 18.61 -11.84
C GLU A 36 -29.81 17.47 -12.84
N THR A 37 -29.76 17.77 -14.14
CA THR A 37 -29.44 16.80 -15.17
C THR A 37 -28.03 16.26 -15.01
N ASP A 38 -27.06 17.14 -14.68
CA ASP A 38 -25.67 16.73 -14.43
C ASP A 38 -25.58 15.82 -13.20
N VAL A 39 -26.34 16.13 -12.14
CA VAL A 39 -26.40 15.31 -10.92
C VAL A 39 -27.00 13.93 -11.22
N ASN A 40 -28.11 13.88 -11.96
CA ASN A 40 -28.73 12.61 -12.36
C ASN A 40 -27.78 11.75 -13.21
N LEU A 41 -27.03 12.37 -14.12
CA LEU A 41 -26.05 11.64 -14.93
C LEU A 41 -24.90 11.12 -14.09
N ALA A 42 -24.40 11.91 -13.15
CA ALA A 42 -23.36 11.48 -12.20
C ALA A 42 -23.85 10.32 -11.32
N MET A 43 -25.09 10.37 -10.85
CA MET A 43 -25.73 9.29 -10.10
C MET A 43 -25.81 7.99 -10.92
N ALA A 44 -26.25 8.07 -12.16
CA ALA A 44 -26.38 6.91 -13.04
C ALA A 44 -25.04 6.27 -13.42
N SER A 45 -23.97 7.06 -13.48
CA SER A 45 -22.62 6.61 -13.87
C SER A 45 -21.68 6.36 -12.69
N GLY A 46 -22.09 6.67 -11.45
CA GLY A 46 -21.21 6.61 -10.28
C GLY A 46 -20.06 7.62 -10.33
N ALA A 47 -20.25 8.74 -11.05
CA ALA A 47 -19.22 9.74 -11.27
C ALA A 47 -19.27 10.87 -10.20
N ILE A 48 -18.15 11.57 -10.05
CA ILE A 48 -18.08 12.84 -9.32
C ILE A 48 -18.32 14.01 -10.30
N ILE A 49 -18.79 15.13 -9.78
CA ILE A 49 -18.96 16.36 -10.55
C ILE A 49 -17.86 17.34 -10.21
N VAL A 50 -17.17 17.84 -11.22
CA VAL A 50 -16.13 18.86 -11.08
C VAL A 50 -16.61 20.16 -11.72
N GLY A 51 -16.77 21.21 -10.92
CA GLY A 51 -17.08 22.56 -11.36
C GLY A 51 -15.83 23.44 -11.39
N PHE A 52 -15.50 24.02 -12.53
CA PHE A 52 -14.40 24.97 -12.65
C PHE A 52 -14.93 26.38 -12.95
N ASN A 53 -14.65 27.33 -12.04
CA ASN A 53 -15.23 28.68 -12.04
C ASN A 53 -16.76 28.67 -12.18
N THR A 54 -17.43 27.64 -11.74
CA THR A 54 -18.88 27.52 -11.78
C THR A 54 -19.39 26.83 -10.52
N ARG A 55 -20.68 27.02 -10.24
CA ARG A 55 -21.33 26.45 -9.05
C ARG A 55 -22.63 25.74 -9.45
N PRO A 56 -23.09 24.79 -8.63
CA PRO A 56 -24.38 24.18 -8.81
C PRO A 56 -25.52 25.22 -8.57
N ILE A 57 -26.60 25.10 -9.32
CA ILE A 57 -27.86 25.78 -8.99
C ILE A 57 -28.42 25.16 -7.70
N SER A 58 -29.26 25.92 -6.97
CA SER A 58 -29.79 25.48 -5.67
C SER A 58 -30.46 24.11 -5.70
N LYS A 59 -31.20 23.82 -6.76
CA LYS A 59 -31.87 22.51 -6.93
C LYS A 59 -30.89 21.39 -7.19
N ALA A 60 -29.82 21.62 -7.96
CA ALA A 60 -28.77 20.65 -8.19
C ALA A 60 -27.96 20.35 -6.91
N GLN A 61 -27.70 21.39 -6.11
CA GLN A 61 -27.04 21.25 -4.83
C GLN A 61 -27.88 20.38 -3.88
N ALA A 62 -29.17 20.68 -3.73
CA ALA A 62 -30.06 19.90 -2.87
C ALA A 62 -30.18 18.42 -3.31
N LEU A 63 -30.29 18.18 -4.61
CA LEU A 63 -30.35 16.83 -5.17
C LEU A 63 -29.05 16.07 -4.92
N ALA A 64 -27.89 16.71 -5.12
CA ALA A 64 -26.59 16.10 -4.90
C ALA A 64 -26.39 15.71 -3.43
N GLU A 65 -26.82 16.54 -2.50
CA GLU A 65 -26.79 16.24 -1.06
C GLU A 65 -27.70 15.06 -0.69
N GLN A 66 -28.94 15.05 -1.22
CA GLN A 66 -29.88 13.96 -1.03
C GLN A 66 -29.33 12.63 -1.54
N GLU A 67 -28.80 12.61 -2.74
CA GLU A 67 -28.31 11.42 -3.42
C GLU A 67 -26.83 11.10 -3.10
N LYS A 68 -26.18 11.90 -2.24
CA LYS A 68 -24.77 11.79 -1.83
C LYS A 68 -23.80 11.81 -3.02
N ILE A 69 -24.11 12.61 -4.02
CA ILE A 69 -23.23 12.86 -5.17
C ILE A 69 -22.23 13.95 -4.80
N GLU A 70 -20.97 13.66 -4.99
CA GLU A 70 -19.89 14.60 -4.66
C GLU A 70 -19.75 15.65 -5.77
N ILE A 71 -19.88 16.95 -5.40
CA ILE A 71 -19.61 18.08 -6.26
C ILE A 71 -18.38 18.81 -5.71
N ARG A 72 -17.30 18.85 -6.48
CA ARG A 72 -16.09 19.59 -6.17
C ARG A 72 -15.99 20.82 -7.06
N THR A 73 -15.74 21.98 -6.47
CA THR A 73 -15.62 23.25 -7.21
C THR A 73 -14.22 23.84 -7.04
N TYR A 74 -13.64 24.30 -8.16
CA TYR A 74 -12.30 24.87 -8.21
C TYR A 74 -12.29 26.17 -9.00
N SER A 75 -11.33 27.03 -8.68
CA SER A 75 -11.01 28.26 -9.43
C SER A 75 -9.56 28.26 -9.91
N VAL A 76 -8.73 27.33 -9.41
CA VAL A 76 -7.34 27.15 -9.80
C VAL A 76 -7.17 25.74 -10.37
N ILE A 77 -6.60 25.64 -11.57
CA ILE A 77 -6.49 24.35 -12.27
C ILE A 77 -5.54 23.39 -11.54
N TYR A 78 -4.48 23.91 -10.92
CA TYR A 78 -3.53 23.08 -10.17
C TYR A 78 -4.14 22.42 -8.93
N ASP A 79 -5.02 23.13 -8.22
CA ASP A 79 -5.73 22.57 -7.06
C ASP A 79 -6.64 21.40 -7.47
N MET A 80 -7.31 21.55 -8.62
CA MET A 80 -8.16 20.51 -9.20
C MET A 80 -7.33 19.29 -9.60
N ILE A 81 -6.20 19.50 -10.27
CA ILE A 81 -5.30 18.42 -10.71
C ILE A 81 -4.76 17.65 -9.49
N ASP A 82 -4.30 18.37 -8.47
CA ASP A 82 -3.74 17.80 -7.25
C ASP A 82 -4.76 16.97 -6.48
N ASP A 83 -5.99 17.46 -6.35
CA ASP A 83 -7.07 16.72 -5.70
C ASP A 83 -7.50 15.47 -6.46
N ILE A 84 -7.56 15.55 -7.79
CA ILE A 84 -7.87 14.36 -8.62
C ILE A 84 -6.73 13.37 -8.55
N LYS A 85 -5.47 13.82 -8.58
CA LYS A 85 -4.30 12.96 -8.41
C LYS A 85 -4.34 12.20 -7.09
N LYS A 86 -4.62 12.89 -5.98
CA LYS A 86 -4.79 12.26 -4.65
C LYS A 86 -5.94 11.23 -4.63
N ALA A 87 -7.05 11.53 -5.30
CA ALA A 87 -8.17 10.59 -5.42
C ALA A 87 -7.77 9.33 -6.20
N MET A 88 -7.02 9.47 -7.30
CA MET A 88 -6.50 8.36 -8.09
C MET A 88 -5.51 7.52 -7.26
N GLU A 89 -4.59 8.14 -6.54
CA GLU A 89 -3.64 7.46 -5.65
C GLU A 89 -4.36 6.68 -4.55
N GLY A 90 -5.46 7.21 -4.02
CA GLY A 90 -6.32 6.52 -3.07
C GLY A 90 -6.99 5.25 -3.60
N MET A 91 -7.11 5.10 -4.92
CA MET A 91 -7.65 3.91 -5.58
C MET A 91 -6.59 2.85 -5.87
N LEU A 92 -5.29 3.19 -5.78
CA LEU A 92 -4.21 2.25 -5.97
C LEU A 92 -4.13 1.26 -4.81
N ALA A 93 -3.87 -0.01 -5.13
CA ALA A 93 -3.56 -0.99 -4.10
C ALA A 93 -2.25 -0.59 -3.40
N PRO A 94 -2.16 -0.69 -2.07
CA PRO A 94 -0.93 -0.36 -1.38
C PRO A 94 0.20 -1.29 -1.83
N LYS A 95 1.38 -0.73 -2.07
CA LYS A 95 2.60 -1.49 -2.36
C LYS A 95 3.10 -2.10 -1.06
N ILE A 96 3.40 -3.40 -1.08
CA ILE A 96 4.07 -4.05 0.04
C ILE A 96 5.57 -3.83 -0.15
N VAL A 97 6.18 -3.14 0.80
CA VAL A 97 7.63 -2.93 0.85
C VAL A 97 8.21 -3.78 1.96
N GLU A 98 9.20 -4.59 1.62
CA GLU A 98 9.95 -5.39 2.58
C GLU A 98 11.13 -4.57 3.11
N THR A 99 11.18 -4.35 4.42
CA THR A 99 12.31 -3.71 5.08
C THR A 99 13.07 -4.73 5.89
N VAL A 100 14.31 -5.01 5.51
CA VAL A 100 15.20 -5.91 6.26
C VAL A 100 15.60 -5.23 7.56
N ILE A 101 15.34 -5.92 8.68
CA ILE A 101 15.61 -5.40 10.02
C ILE A 101 16.79 -6.07 10.71
N GLY A 102 17.23 -7.23 10.22
CA GLY A 102 18.39 -7.93 10.78
C GLY A 102 18.72 -9.22 10.08
N LYS A 103 19.88 -9.78 10.44
CA LYS A 103 20.38 -11.08 9.93
C LYS A 103 20.96 -11.91 11.04
N ALA A 104 20.80 -13.24 10.95
CA ALA A 104 21.40 -14.20 11.85
C ALA A 104 22.00 -15.36 11.07
N GLU A 105 23.08 -15.92 11.60
CA GLU A 105 23.72 -17.14 11.11
C GLU A 105 23.31 -18.32 11.97
N VAL A 106 22.91 -19.42 11.34
CA VAL A 106 22.59 -20.68 12.01
C VAL A 106 23.88 -21.40 12.40
N ARG A 107 24.13 -21.55 13.71
CA ARG A 107 25.31 -22.19 14.24
C ARG A 107 25.08 -23.65 14.66
N LYS A 108 23.86 -23.96 15.11
CA LYS A 108 23.45 -25.30 15.51
C LYS A 108 22.00 -25.56 15.19
N VAL A 109 21.67 -26.80 14.92
CA VAL A 109 20.31 -27.22 14.64
C VAL A 109 19.85 -28.23 15.66
N PHE A 110 18.70 -28.04 16.27
CA PHE A 110 18.12 -28.93 17.28
C PHE A 110 16.75 -29.42 16.79
N SER A 111 16.57 -30.75 16.83
CA SER A 111 15.24 -31.32 16.59
C SER A 111 14.53 -31.50 17.93
N VAL A 112 13.37 -30.84 18.07
CA VAL A 112 12.57 -30.88 19.29
C VAL A 112 11.26 -31.60 19.01
N SER A 113 11.00 -32.70 19.71
CA SER A 113 9.75 -33.45 19.61
C SER A 113 8.54 -32.51 19.80
N LYS A 114 7.54 -32.57 18.89
CA LYS A 114 6.30 -31.81 18.87
C LYS A 114 6.42 -30.32 18.49
N ILE A 115 7.61 -29.75 18.40
CA ILE A 115 7.82 -28.33 18.04
C ILE A 115 8.44 -28.20 16.65
N GLY A 116 9.25 -29.21 16.22
CA GLY A 116 9.96 -29.17 14.95
C GLY A 116 11.43 -28.80 15.14
N THR A 117 12.02 -28.18 14.14
CA THR A 117 13.42 -27.80 14.14
C THR A 117 13.61 -26.41 14.73
N ILE A 118 14.56 -26.31 15.69
CA ILE A 118 14.98 -25.03 16.28
C ILE A 118 16.42 -24.75 15.85
N ALA A 119 16.66 -23.59 15.27
CA ALA A 119 17.97 -23.12 14.90
C ALA A 119 18.60 -22.31 16.04
N GLY A 120 19.68 -22.80 16.61
CA GLY A 120 20.57 -21.99 17.45
C GLY A 120 21.36 -21.06 16.56
N SER A 121 20.98 -19.79 16.57
CA SER A 121 21.48 -18.76 15.66
C SER A 121 22.16 -17.64 16.40
N TYR A 122 23.12 -17.01 15.73
CA TYR A 122 23.79 -15.80 16.22
C TYR A 122 23.39 -14.62 15.36
N LEU A 123 22.85 -13.58 15.99
CA LEU A 123 22.45 -12.36 15.28
C LEU A 123 23.69 -11.55 14.89
N THR A 124 23.94 -11.45 13.61
CA THR A 124 25.12 -10.75 13.04
C THR A 124 24.86 -9.28 12.82
N GLU A 125 23.63 -8.91 12.41
CA GLU A 125 23.25 -7.53 12.09
C GLU A 125 21.84 -7.23 12.57
N GLY A 126 21.60 -5.98 12.95
CA GLY A 126 20.28 -5.44 13.26
C GLY A 126 19.58 -6.16 14.41
N LYS A 127 18.33 -6.54 14.19
CA LYS A 127 17.51 -7.21 15.20
C LYS A 127 16.56 -8.25 14.59
N ALA A 128 16.19 -9.24 15.40
CA ALA A 128 15.09 -10.15 15.10
C ALA A 128 13.92 -9.85 16.03
N THR A 129 12.70 -9.73 15.49
CA THR A 129 11.50 -9.54 16.30
C THR A 129 10.53 -10.70 16.10
N ARG A 130 9.77 -11.06 17.13
CA ARG A 130 8.83 -12.19 17.09
C ARG A 130 7.80 -12.08 15.94
N ASN A 131 7.45 -10.87 15.55
CA ASN A 131 6.45 -10.60 14.51
C ASN A 131 7.05 -10.39 13.12
N SER A 132 8.38 -10.45 12.96
CA SER A 132 9.01 -10.33 11.66
C SER A 132 8.79 -11.58 10.82
N MET A 133 8.87 -11.39 9.50
CA MET A 133 9.05 -12.46 8.55
C MET A 133 10.52 -12.88 8.54
N VAL A 134 10.79 -14.10 8.13
CA VAL A 134 12.14 -14.63 7.97
C VAL A 134 12.30 -15.24 6.59
N ARG A 135 13.40 -14.93 5.95
CA ARG A 135 13.87 -15.57 4.72
C ARG A 135 15.10 -16.40 5.04
N VAL A 136 15.05 -17.68 4.71
CA VAL A 136 16.18 -18.61 4.85
C VAL A 136 17.00 -18.55 3.58
N ILE A 137 18.27 -18.23 3.71
CA ILE A 137 19.22 -18.14 2.59
C ILE A 137 20.31 -19.18 2.80
N ARG A 138 20.52 -20.00 1.79
CA ARG A 138 21.56 -21.04 1.74
C ARG A 138 22.41 -20.84 0.48
N ASP A 139 23.73 -20.72 0.66
CA ASP A 139 24.68 -20.48 -0.44
C ASP A 139 24.25 -19.29 -1.35
N GLY A 140 23.73 -18.23 -0.74
CA GLY A 140 23.25 -17.04 -1.43
C GLY A 140 21.86 -17.16 -2.08
N ASN A 141 21.22 -18.33 -2.02
CA ASN A 141 19.90 -18.56 -2.61
C ASN A 141 18.80 -18.58 -1.55
N PRO A 142 17.66 -17.94 -1.80
CA PRO A 142 16.51 -18.02 -0.91
C PRO A 142 15.87 -19.42 -1.01
N MET A 143 15.81 -20.10 0.13
CA MET A 143 15.25 -21.45 0.24
C MET A 143 13.80 -21.43 0.70
N PHE A 144 13.46 -20.54 1.61
CA PHE A 144 12.14 -20.44 2.21
C PHE A 144 11.88 -19.03 2.74
N THR A 145 10.62 -18.62 2.72
CA THR A 145 10.16 -17.37 3.35
C THR A 145 8.88 -17.66 4.14
N GLY A 146 8.84 -17.26 5.40
CA GLY A 146 7.71 -17.52 6.26
C GLY A 146 7.74 -16.71 7.55
N LYS A 147 6.90 -17.11 8.51
CA LYS A 147 6.80 -16.47 9.83
C LYS A 147 7.66 -17.19 10.85
N LEU A 148 8.07 -16.45 11.87
CA LEU A 148 8.69 -17.06 13.04
C LEU A 148 7.64 -17.84 13.86
N LEU A 149 7.92 -19.12 14.12
CA LEU A 149 7.15 -19.93 15.05
C LEU A 149 7.54 -19.60 16.49
N SER A 150 8.85 -19.44 16.74
CA SER A 150 9.38 -19.13 18.07
C SER A 150 10.65 -18.27 17.98
N LEU A 151 10.81 -17.40 18.95
CA LEU A 151 12.04 -16.64 19.18
C LEU A 151 12.35 -16.73 20.66
N LYS A 152 13.47 -17.42 20.99
CA LYS A 152 13.87 -17.68 22.38
C LYS A 152 15.30 -17.24 22.60
N ARG A 153 15.57 -16.80 23.82
CA ARG A 153 16.92 -16.60 24.34
C ARG A 153 17.09 -17.49 25.56
N PHE A 154 18.07 -18.40 25.49
CA PHE A 154 18.16 -19.51 26.42
C PHE A 154 16.87 -20.37 26.41
N LYS A 155 16.07 -20.33 27.46
CA LYS A 155 14.80 -21.08 27.57
C LYS A 155 13.57 -20.16 27.50
N ASP A 156 13.78 -18.83 27.53
CA ASP A 156 12.72 -17.84 27.64
C ASP A 156 12.29 -17.33 26.28
N ASP A 157 10.98 -17.20 26.09
CA ASP A 157 10.42 -16.53 24.93
C ASP A 157 10.68 -15.02 25.01
N VAL A 158 11.21 -14.46 23.94
CA VAL A 158 11.53 -13.03 23.87
C VAL A 158 10.82 -12.37 22.69
N LYS A 159 10.56 -11.08 22.83
CA LYS A 159 9.93 -10.29 21.76
C LYS A 159 10.92 -9.83 20.70
N GLU A 160 12.15 -9.58 21.12
CA GLU A 160 13.22 -9.04 20.27
C GLU A 160 14.58 -9.56 20.75
N VAL A 161 15.48 -9.77 19.78
CA VAL A 161 16.92 -10.05 20.01
C VAL A 161 17.72 -9.11 19.13
N GLN A 162 18.76 -8.51 19.66
CA GLN A 162 19.66 -7.60 18.95
C GLN A 162 20.92 -8.31 18.45
N SER A 163 21.63 -7.67 17.53
CA SER A 163 22.92 -8.16 17.05
C SER A 163 23.92 -8.37 18.20
N GLY A 164 24.77 -9.39 18.05
CA GLY A 164 25.75 -9.80 19.07
C GLY A 164 25.23 -10.85 20.05
N TYR A 165 23.96 -11.26 19.95
CA TYR A 165 23.39 -12.26 20.86
C TYR A 165 22.99 -13.53 20.13
N GLU A 166 23.07 -14.65 20.88
CA GLU A 166 22.55 -15.94 20.45
C GLU A 166 21.07 -16.08 20.76
N CYS A 167 20.34 -16.77 19.91
CA CYS A 167 18.92 -17.05 20.08
C CYS A 167 18.52 -18.36 19.42
N GLY A 168 17.43 -18.95 19.91
CA GLY A 168 16.77 -20.10 19.30
C GLY A 168 15.61 -19.65 18.43
N ILE A 169 15.62 -20.05 17.17
CA ILE A 169 14.63 -19.65 16.18
C ILE A 169 13.93 -20.87 15.62
N GLY A 170 12.61 -20.91 15.71
CA GLY A 170 11.76 -21.85 14.99
C GLY A 170 11.02 -21.11 13.87
N ILE A 171 10.90 -21.75 12.71
CA ILE A 171 10.21 -21.22 11.55
C ILE A 171 8.93 -22.02 11.32
N ASP A 172 7.83 -21.32 11.09
CA ASP A 172 6.54 -21.97 10.83
C ASP A 172 6.55 -22.68 9.49
N GLY A 173 6.21 -23.97 9.49
CA GLY A 173 6.13 -24.78 8.29
C GLY A 173 7.46 -25.16 7.64
N TYR A 174 8.62 -24.85 8.25
CA TYR A 174 9.91 -25.16 7.68
C TYR A 174 10.87 -25.82 8.68
N ASN A 175 11.34 -27.03 8.34
CA ASN A 175 12.21 -27.85 9.20
C ASN A 175 13.57 -28.20 8.56
N ASP A 176 13.79 -27.93 7.27
CA ASP A 176 15.05 -28.23 6.57
C ASP A 176 16.09 -27.11 6.80
N ILE A 177 16.30 -26.76 8.08
CA ILE A 177 17.31 -25.80 8.48
C ILE A 177 18.65 -26.49 8.60
N LYS A 178 19.74 -25.88 8.12
CA LYS A 178 21.11 -26.41 8.21
C LYS A 178 22.04 -25.38 8.85
N GLU A 179 23.12 -25.91 9.43
CA GLU A 179 24.21 -25.08 9.93
C GLU A 179 24.83 -24.28 8.75
N GLY A 180 25.08 -23.00 8.95
CA GLY A 180 25.56 -22.07 7.92
C GLY A 180 24.46 -21.38 7.15
N ASP A 181 23.18 -21.72 7.32
CA ASP A 181 22.08 -20.96 6.75
C ASP A 181 22.06 -19.53 7.34
N ILE A 182 21.68 -18.57 6.50
CA ILE A 182 21.48 -17.19 6.94
C ILE A 182 19.98 -16.92 7.03
N PHE A 183 19.56 -16.41 8.16
CA PHE A 183 18.22 -15.91 8.37
C PHE A 183 18.21 -14.39 8.18
N GLU A 184 17.45 -13.93 7.22
CA GLU A 184 17.20 -12.51 6.98
C GLU A 184 15.80 -12.17 7.52
N PHE A 185 15.74 -11.30 8.52
CA PHE A 185 14.49 -10.85 9.13
C PHE A 185 14.03 -9.58 8.44
N PHE A 186 12.76 -9.52 8.09
CA PHE A 186 12.17 -8.35 7.47
C PHE A 186 10.73 -8.11 7.97
N ILE A 187 10.28 -6.89 7.83
CA ILE A 187 8.90 -6.48 8.07
C ILE A 187 8.28 -6.06 6.75
N GLU A 188 7.01 -6.39 6.57
CA GLU A 188 6.22 -5.94 5.44
C GLU A 188 5.43 -4.70 5.86
N GLU A 189 5.69 -3.59 5.19
CA GLU A 189 4.95 -2.35 5.38
C GLU A 189 4.13 -2.04 4.14
N LYS A 190 2.91 -1.57 4.35
CA LYS A 190 2.04 -1.11 3.27
C LYS A 190 2.33 0.35 3.01
N GLU A 191 2.99 0.66 1.91
CA GLU A 191 3.15 2.03 1.44
C GLU A 191 2.04 2.40 0.45
N LYS A 192 1.58 3.65 0.55
CA LYS A 192 0.68 4.19 -0.48
C LYS A 192 1.47 4.35 -1.77
N GLN A 193 0.95 3.81 -2.86
CA GLN A 193 1.53 4.08 -4.17
C GLN A 193 1.28 5.52 -4.58
N SER A 194 2.30 6.16 -5.15
CA SER A 194 2.20 7.43 -5.86
C SER A 194 2.01 7.18 -7.35
N LEU A 195 1.37 8.11 -8.06
CA LEU A 195 1.24 8.06 -9.53
C LEU A 195 2.56 8.41 -10.23
N ASP A 196 3.55 8.90 -9.49
CA ASP A 196 4.86 9.29 -10.02
C ASP A 196 5.92 8.18 -9.88
N ASP A 197 5.54 6.98 -9.33
CA ASP A 197 6.42 5.81 -9.16
C ASP A 197 6.44 4.90 -10.43
#